data_e3fd8b32222ac19510f6380f94c8bcc1
#
_entry.id   e3fd8b32222ac19510f6380f94c8bcc1
#
_cell.length_a   1.000
_cell.length_b   1.000
_cell.length_c   1.000
_cell.angle_alpha   90.00
_cell.angle_beta   90.00
_cell.angle_gamma   90.00
#
_symmetry.space_group_name_H-M   'P 1'
#
loop_
_entity.id
_entity.type
_entity.pdbx_description
1 polymer ?
#
loop_
_entity_poly.entity_id
_entity_poly.type
_entity_poly.pdbx_seq_one_letter_code
_entity_poly.pdbx_strand_id
1 'polypeptide(L)'
;SILGYANDSSVRALLNENTAANKNKAQATAEILKKELAEKGAIDVGTGVERQLGVSTGVLQEALFILETEGYNRYGVGVPQVNDPKKRTITPVISVPEIDQREVYQNLDLVKSVGDYHSTDGGESWDKREYPASIDSSRVKILYGDEGGALKDGVIEIRRGVADLDLGDSHYAQVRILVDGTHYLKGMAMYSDDMPDGADIVFNTNKHTGTPKMDVLKKIQDDPDNPFGALIKANGQSHYIDADGNEKLSAINKLKEEGDWDKMSKNLSSQFLSKQPIQLIKKQLDLTYADAADEFSEICSLNNPTVKRKLLLDFADECDSAAVHLKAAALPRQSTQVILPLNAMKETEIFAPNYRDGEKVVLMRYPHGGTFEIPELTVNNKNPTAVSVLGKNIRDAVGINPKVAERLSGADFDGDQVVVIPTGGRVKIQSTPALKDLK
;
A
#
# COMPACT_ATOMS: atom_id res chain seq x y z
N SER A 1 19.33 36.38 -7.02
CA SER A 1 19.10 37.07 -5.75
C SER A 1 17.64 36.92 -5.35
N ILE A 2 17.36 36.43 -4.17
CA ILE A 2 16.00 36.30 -3.58
C ILE A 2 15.22 37.63 -3.64
N LEU A 3 15.91 38.76 -3.61
CA LEU A 3 15.34 40.10 -3.70
C LEU A 3 14.83 40.49 -5.11
N GLY A 4 15.30 39.83 -6.18
CA GLY A 4 14.84 40.12 -7.54
C GLY A 4 13.45 39.57 -7.83
N TYR A 5 13.09 38.43 -7.24
CA TYR A 5 11.77 37.81 -7.41
C TYR A 5 10.68 38.42 -6.52
N ALA A 6 11.07 39.06 -5.43
CA ALA A 6 10.13 39.74 -4.56
C ALA A 6 9.44 40.94 -5.23
N ASN A 7 9.87 41.36 -6.42
CA ASN A 7 9.29 42.52 -7.15
C ASN A 7 8.37 42.10 -8.32
N ASP A 8 8.27 40.83 -8.63
CA ASP A 8 7.30 40.33 -9.62
C ASP A 8 5.92 40.16 -8.94
N SER A 9 4.95 40.93 -9.41
CA SER A 9 3.59 40.94 -8.82
C SER A 9 2.87 39.59 -8.96
N SER A 10 3.15 38.83 -10.00
CA SER A 10 2.58 37.50 -10.22
C SER A 10 3.18 36.45 -9.29
N VAL A 11 4.50 36.50 -9.07
CA VAL A 11 5.18 35.63 -8.09
C VAL A 11 4.78 35.99 -6.66
N ARG A 12 4.58 37.26 -6.34
CA ARG A 12 4.06 37.69 -5.05
C ARG A 12 2.64 37.21 -4.80
N ALA A 13 1.76 37.27 -5.80
CA ALA A 13 0.40 36.77 -5.70
C ALA A 13 0.39 35.27 -5.42
N LEU A 14 1.16 34.47 -6.20
CA LEU A 14 1.29 33.03 -6.02
C LEU A 14 1.92 32.64 -4.66
N LEU A 15 2.94 33.36 -4.20
CA LEU A 15 3.56 33.15 -2.89
C LEU A 15 2.59 33.50 -1.75
N ASN A 16 1.80 34.56 -1.91
CA ASN A 16 0.81 34.98 -0.92
C ASN A 16 -0.38 34.01 -0.87
N GLU A 17 -0.87 33.53 -2.01
CA GLU A 17 -1.91 32.49 -2.08
C GLU A 17 -1.44 31.18 -1.45
N ASN A 18 -0.26 30.70 -1.82
CA ASN A 18 0.31 29.48 -1.22
C ASN A 18 0.60 29.65 0.28
N THR A 19 1.04 30.82 0.70
CA THR A 19 1.31 31.09 2.13
C THR A 19 0.01 31.17 2.92
N ALA A 20 -1.04 31.80 2.37
CA ALA A 20 -2.35 31.87 3.00
C ALA A 20 -3.02 30.48 3.08
N ALA A 21 -2.98 29.70 1.99
CA ALA A 21 -3.50 28.35 1.97
C ALA A 21 -2.76 27.44 2.97
N ASN A 22 -1.44 27.53 3.04
CA ASN A 22 -0.65 26.75 4.01
C ASN A 22 -0.92 27.19 5.46
N LYS A 23 -1.16 28.47 5.72
CA LYS A 23 -1.56 28.95 7.06
C LYS A 23 -2.93 28.41 7.46
N ASN A 24 -3.90 28.40 6.55
CA ASN A 24 -5.22 27.83 6.84
C ASN A 24 -5.14 26.33 7.12
N LYS A 25 -4.36 25.59 6.33
CA LYS A 25 -4.09 24.17 6.56
C LYS A 25 -3.39 23.91 7.89
N ALA A 26 -2.40 24.73 8.25
CA ALA A 26 -1.69 24.62 9.52
C ALA A 26 -2.61 24.91 10.70
N GLN A 27 -3.48 25.93 10.60
CA GLN A 27 -4.48 26.24 11.63
C GLN A 27 -5.48 25.08 11.80
N ALA A 28 -6.02 24.55 10.71
CA ALA A 28 -6.91 23.38 10.74
C ALA A 28 -6.21 22.15 11.35
N THR A 29 -4.94 21.90 11.00
CA THR A 29 -4.13 20.82 11.58
C THR A 29 -3.92 21.02 13.08
N ALA A 30 -3.65 22.26 13.53
CA ALA A 30 -3.51 22.56 14.95
C ALA A 30 -4.80 22.27 15.72
N GLU A 31 -5.97 22.61 15.16
CA GLU A 31 -7.27 22.30 15.80
C GLU A 31 -7.52 20.78 15.90
N ILE A 32 -7.08 20.01 14.91
CA ILE A 32 -7.13 18.55 14.98
C ILE A 32 -6.20 18.01 16.06
N LEU A 33 -4.96 18.47 16.12
CA LEU A 33 -4.01 18.06 17.15
C LEU A 33 -4.50 18.44 18.56
N LYS A 34 -5.22 19.54 18.74
CA LYS A 34 -5.88 19.88 20.00
C LYS A 34 -6.93 18.86 20.43
N LYS A 35 -7.72 18.36 19.48
CA LYS A 35 -8.70 17.29 19.76
C LYS A 35 -8.01 16.01 20.22
N GLU A 36 -6.94 15.60 19.51
CA GLU A 36 -6.13 14.44 19.90
C GLU A 36 -5.51 14.64 21.31
N LEU A 37 -4.96 15.82 21.57
CA LEU A 37 -4.34 16.16 22.86
C LEU A 37 -5.34 16.22 24.02
N ALA A 38 -6.56 16.68 23.77
CA ALA A 38 -7.61 16.71 24.78
C ALA A 38 -8.00 15.30 25.26
N GLU A 39 -7.92 14.30 24.38
CA GLU A 39 -8.24 12.91 24.71
C GLU A 39 -7.01 12.15 25.25
N LYS A 40 -5.80 12.43 24.72
CA LYS A 40 -4.58 11.63 24.95
C LYS A 40 -3.60 12.29 25.93
N GLY A 41 -3.66 13.58 26.14
CA GLY A 41 -2.77 14.34 27.02
C GLY A 41 -1.40 14.65 26.40
N ALA A 42 -0.69 13.65 25.89
CA ALA A 42 0.62 13.80 25.21
C ALA A 42 0.67 12.90 23.98
N ILE A 43 1.20 13.42 22.86
CA ILE A 43 1.31 12.70 21.60
C ILE A 43 2.72 12.76 21.01
N ASP A 44 3.12 11.66 20.35
CA ASP A 44 4.32 11.60 19.53
C ASP A 44 4.09 12.37 18.22
N VAL A 45 4.97 13.33 17.93
CA VAL A 45 4.96 14.13 16.71
C VAL A 45 6.26 13.96 15.91
N GLY A 46 6.85 12.80 16.03
CA GLY A 46 8.09 12.41 15.33
C GLY A 46 7.90 12.09 13.85
N THR A 47 8.90 11.42 13.32
CA THR A 47 8.97 11.11 11.88
C THR A 47 7.80 10.22 11.44
N GLY A 48 7.09 10.63 10.40
CA GLY A 48 5.99 9.87 9.79
C GLY A 48 4.61 10.35 10.20
N VAL A 49 4.50 11.19 11.22
CA VAL A 49 3.22 11.78 11.68
C VAL A 49 2.57 12.62 10.58
N GLU A 50 3.37 13.35 9.79
CA GLU A 50 2.86 14.10 8.63
C GLU A 50 2.14 13.19 7.63
N ARG A 51 2.64 11.96 7.43
CA ARG A 51 2.00 10.97 6.55
C ARG A 51 0.75 10.38 7.19
N GLN A 52 0.78 10.13 8.49
CA GLN A 52 -0.40 9.66 9.22
C GLN A 52 -1.54 10.68 9.14
N LEU A 53 -1.22 11.95 9.28
CA LEU A 53 -2.19 13.05 9.19
C LEU A 53 -2.58 13.38 7.75
N GLY A 54 -1.79 12.99 6.75
CA GLY A 54 -2.02 13.34 5.33
C GLY A 54 -1.67 14.81 5.01
N VAL A 55 -0.71 15.38 5.72
CA VAL A 55 -0.25 16.77 5.53
C VAL A 55 1.22 16.84 5.14
N SER A 56 1.68 17.97 4.64
CA SER A 56 3.10 18.20 4.41
C SER A 56 3.84 18.45 5.74
N THR A 57 5.15 18.14 5.76
CA THR A 57 6.01 18.44 6.91
C THR A 57 5.96 19.92 7.30
N GLY A 58 5.86 20.83 6.32
CA GLY A 58 5.76 22.27 6.57
C GLY A 58 4.47 22.66 7.30
N VAL A 59 3.34 22.10 6.87
CA VAL A 59 2.03 22.30 7.52
C VAL A 59 2.05 21.77 8.95
N LEU A 60 2.61 20.57 9.18
CA LEU A 60 2.72 20.01 10.52
C LEU A 60 3.59 20.88 11.44
N GLN A 61 4.77 21.32 10.98
CA GLN A 61 5.67 22.14 11.81
C GLN A 61 5.05 23.50 12.15
N GLU A 62 4.33 24.13 11.23
CA GLU A 62 3.59 25.38 11.50
C GLU A 62 2.44 25.15 12.48
N ALA A 63 1.71 24.03 12.35
CA ALA A 63 0.66 23.66 13.31
C ALA A 63 1.22 23.45 14.72
N LEU A 64 2.36 22.78 14.85
CA LEU A 64 3.04 22.59 16.13
C LEU A 64 3.52 23.91 16.72
N PHE A 65 4.01 24.84 15.88
CA PHE A 65 4.37 26.19 16.33
C PHE A 65 3.16 26.99 16.84
N ILE A 66 2.01 26.88 16.17
CA ILE A 66 0.75 27.47 16.64
C ILE A 66 0.40 26.96 18.04
N LEU A 67 0.46 25.63 18.25
CA LEU A 67 0.20 25.03 19.55
C LEU A 67 1.17 25.53 20.64
N GLU A 68 2.47 25.63 20.33
CA GLU A 68 3.45 26.18 21.27
C GLU A 68 3.11 27.64 21.67
N THR A 69 2.66 28.46 20.72
CA THR A 69 2.23 29.84 21.01
C THR A 69 0.96 29.90 21.86
N GLU A 70 0.15 28.88 21.84
CA GLU A 70 -1.06 28.72 22.66
C GLU A 70 -0.80 28.06 24.02
N GLY A 71 0.45 27.72 24.33
CA GLY A 71 0.87 27.24 25.63
C GLY A 71 1.01 25.72 25.77
N TYR A 72 0.91 24.95 24.66
CA TYR A 72 1.21 23.54 24.68
C TYR A 72 2.71 23.30 24.81
N ASN A 73 3.10 22.24 25.52
CA ASN A 73 4.50 21.92 25.77
C ASN A 73 5.07 21.06 24.66
N ARG A 74 6.14 21.52 23.98
CA ARG A 74 6.86 20.73 22.96
C ARG A 74 8.28 20.43 23.43
N TYR A 75 8.67 19.15 23.43
CA TYR A 75 9.98 18.69 23.91
C TYR A 75 10.37 17.37 23.28
N GLY A 76 11.65 16.99 23.44
CA GLY A 76 12.13 15.66 23.01
C GLY A 76 12.21 14.70 24.20
N VAL A 77 11.79 13.46 23.98
CA VAL A 77 11.82 12.38 24.98
C VAL A 77 12.70 11.23 24.49
N GLY A 78 13.58 10.74 25.34
CA GLY A 78 14.43 9.58 25.00
C GLY A 78 13.67 8.26 25.16
N VAL A 79 13.26 7.65 24.05
CA VAL A 79 12.58 6.35 24.01
C VAL A 79 13.60 5.24 23.76
N PRO A 80 13.59 4.12 24.54
CA PRO A 80 14.46 2.98 24.29
C PRO A 80 14.22 2.39 22.89
N GLN A 81 15.29 2.01 22.20
CA GLN A 81 15.16 1.33 20.91
C GLN A 81 14.72 -0.13 21.11
N VAL A 82 13.83 -0.61 20.25
CA VAL A 82 13.29 -1.99 20.29
C VAL A 82 14.43 -3.02 20.19
N ASN A 83 15.45 -2.75 19.35
CA ASN A 83 16.56 -3.68 19.11
C ASN A 83 17.73 -3.52 20.09
N ASP A 84 17.80 -2.44 20.85
CA ASP A 84 18.85 -2.19 21.86
C ASP A 84 18.29 -1.26 22.95
N PRO A 85 17.74 -1.80 24.05
CA PRO A 85 17.13 -1.00 25.13
C PRO A 85 18.10 -0.03 25.84
N LYS A 86 19.41 -0.20 25.64
CA LYS A 86 20.43 0.73 26.19
C LYS A 86 20.59 1.98 25.32
N LYS A 87 20.19 1.90 24.06
CA LYS A 87 20.16 3.06 23.16
C LYS A 87 18.81 3.72 23.21
N ARG A 88 18.80 5.03 23.19
CA ARG A 88 17.59 5.84 23.17
C ARG A 88 17.54 6.67 21.89
N THR A 89 16.36 6.73 21.29
CA THR A 89 16.05 7.68 20.20
C THR A 89 15.27 8.83 20.81
N ILE A 90 15.61 10.06 20.44
CA ILE A 90 14.85 11.23 20.87
C ILE A 90 13.62 11.33 19.98
N THR A 91 12.46 11.20 20.59
CA THR A 91 11.16 11.35 19.95
C THR A 91 10.59 12.72 20.30
N PRO A 92 10.23 13.56 19.32
CA PRO A 92 9.52 14.81 19.58
C PRO A 92 8.12 14.51 20.10
N VAL A 93 7.74 15.18 21.19
CA VAL A 93 6.43 15.06 21.84
C VAL A 93 5.82 16.44 22.01
N ILE A 94 4.50 16.52 21.87
CA ILE A 94 3.72 17.68 22.29
C ILE A 94 2.70 17.21 23.34
N SER A 95 2.49 18.02 24.38
CA SER A 95 1.55 17.70 25.45
C SER A 95 0.69 18.91 25.82
N VAL A 96 -0.43 18.62 26.46
CA VAL A 96 -1.24 19.64 27.11
C VAL A 96 -0.41 20.40 28.18
N PRO A 97 -0.77 21.65 28.52
CA PRO A 97 0.00 22.46 29.47
C PRO A 97 0.18 21.81 30.86
N GLU A 98 -0.77 20.97 31.25
CA GLU A 98 -0.80 20.28 32.55
C GLU A 98 0.22 19.14 32.68
N ILE A 99 0.71 18.60 31.55
CA ILE A 99 1.67 17.49 31.49
C ILE A 99 3.03 18.03 31.09
N ASP A 100 3.99 18.01 32.02
CA ASP A 100 5.33 18.47 31.74
C ASP A 100 6.29 17.36 31.25
N GLN A 101 7.46 17.78 30.79
CA GLN A 101 8.49 16.85 30.28
C GLN A 101 8.94 15.85 31.34
N ARG A 102 8.97 16.22 32.61
CA ARG A 102 9.46 15.33 33.71
C ARG A 102 8.48 14.22 33.97
N GLU A 103 7.19 14.53 33.92
CA GLU A 103 6.12 13.55 34.07
C GLU A 103 6.18 12.49 32.96
N VAL A 104 6.36 12.93 31.70
CA VAL A 104 6.50 12.00 30.58
C VAL A 104 7.79 11.19 30.66
N TYR A 105 8.91 11.77 31.15
CA TYR A 105 10.14 11.00 31.38
C TYR A 105 9.97 9.90 32.43
N GLN A 106 9.13 10.13 33.43
CA GLN A 106 8.85 9.15 34.47
C GLN A 106 7.89 8.06 34.01
N ASN A 107 6.99 8.40 33.06
CA ASN A 107 6.01 7.47 32.52
C ASN A 107 5.85 7.68 31.00
N LEU A 108 6.60 6.91 30.21
CA LEU A 108 6.57 6.96 28.75
C LEU A 108 5.22 6.50 28.16
N ASP A 109 4.41 5.76 28.92
CA ASP A 109 3.10 5.29 28.48
C ASP A 109 2.07 6.44 28.36
N LEU A 110 2.41 7.63 28.87
CA LEU A 110 1.62 8.84 28.65
C LEU A 110 1.68 9.33 27.22
N VAL A 111 2.75 9.01 26.47
CA VAL A 111 2.89 9.42 25.06
C VAL A 111 2.10 8.45 24.19
N LYS A 112 1.10 8.98 23.53
CA LYS A 112 0.25 8.22 22.60
C LYS A 112 0.59 8.58 21.16
N SER A 113 0.27 7.69 20.24
CA SER A 113 0.37 8.00 18.81
C SER A 113 -0.76 8.93 18.39
N VAL A 114 -0.48 9.80 17.43
CA VAL A 114 -1.50 10.58 16.74
C VAL A 114 -2.13 9.67 15.66
N GLY A 115 -3.44 9.73 15.46
CA GLY A 115 -3.98 8.84 14.45
C GLY A 115 -5.50 8.78 14.33
N ASP A 116 -6.25 9.54 15.15
CA ASP A 116 -7.71 9.50 15.09
C ASP A 116 -8.27 10.27 13.88
N TYR A 117 -7.46 11.12 13.25
CA TYR A 117 -7.85 11.94 12.11
C TYR A 117 -6.90 11.81 10.94
N HIS A 118 -7.42 11.95 9.73
CA HIS A 118 -6.64 11.95 8.49
C HIS A 118 -7.21 12.97 7.50
N SER A 119 -6.34 13.61 6.73
CA SER A 119 -6.70 14.48 5.63
C SER A 119 -6.27 13.86 4.29
N THR A 120 -7.14 13.88 3.30
CA THR A 120 -6.85 13.44 1.93
C THR A 120 -6.46 14.58 1.00
N ASP A 121 -6.66 15.83 1.42
CA ASP A 121 -6.43 17.08 0.65
C ASP A 121 -5.31 17.96 1.22
N GLY A 122 -4.47 17.37 2.07
CA GLY A 122 -3.30 18.07 2.63
C GLY A 122 -3.61 19.01 3.78
N GLY A 123 -4.71 18.82 4.48
CA GLY A 123 -5.10 19.55 5.69
C GLY A 123 -6.22 20.56 5.50
N GLU A 124 -6.93 20.55 4.36
CA GLU A 124 -8.11 21.40 4.12
C GLU A 124 -9.35 20.84 4.80
N SER A 125 -9.57 19.51 4.67
CA SER A 125 -10.64 18.79 5.36
C SER A 125 -10.08 17.62 6.15
N TRP A 126 -10.84 17.16 7.15
CA TRP A 126 -10.40 16.14 8.09
C TRP A 126 -11.51 15.13 8.38
N ASP A 127 -11.17 13.85 8.21
CA ASP A 127 -12.04 12.74 8.54
C ASP A 127 -11.55 12.06 9.81
N LYS A 128 -12.49 11.76 10.73
CA LYS A 128 -12.18 10.90 11.88
C LYS A 128 -12.06 9.46 11.39
N ARG A 129 -11.01 8.77 11.82
CA ARG A 129 -10.87 7.35 11.58
C ARG A 129 -11.83 6.58 12.45
N GLU A 130 -12.54 5.66 11.83
CA GLU A 130 -13.46 4.76 12.50
C GLU A 130 -12.90 3.35 12.44
N TYR A 131 -13.06 2.60 13.54
CA TYR A 131 -12.71 1.19 13.56
C TYR A 131 -13.81 0.39 12.86
N PRO A 132 -13.46 -0.64 12.05
CA PRO A 132 -14.46 -1.50 11.44
C PRO A 132 -15.26 -2.25 12.51
N ALA A 133 -16.51 -2.58 12.19
CA ALA A 133 -17.30 -3.45 13.00
C ALA A 133 -16.65 -4.85 13.08
N SER A 134 -16.72 -5.48 14.26
CA SER A 134 -16.26 -6.86 14.42
C SER A 134 -17.34 -7.83 13.95
N ILE A 135 -16.93 -8.86 13.20
CA ILE A 135 -17.81 -9.99 12.89
C ILE A 135 -17.63 -11.13 13.89
N ASP A 136 -18.66 -11.95 14.01
CA ASP A 136 -18.60 -13.19 14.80
C ASP A 136 -17.79 -14.26 14.05
N SER A 137 -16.93 -14.99 14.76
CA SER A 137 -16.10 -16.04 14.18
C SER A 137 -16.88 -17.22 13.58
N SER A 138 -18.15 -17.41 13.99
CA SER A 138 -19.01 -18.43 13.39
C SER A 138 -19.30 -18.18 11.91
N ARG A 139 -19.24 -16.91 11.46
CA ARG A 139 -19.43 -16.51 10.06
C ARG A 139 -18.18 -16.82 9.19
N VAL A 140 -17.05 -17.14 9.83
CA VAL A 140 -15.78 -17.42 9.17
C VAL A 140 -15.48 -18.90 9.15
N LYS A 141 -15.31 -19.49 7.98
CA LYS A 141 -14.78 -20.83 7.79
C LYS A 141 -13.31 -20.74 7.38
N ILE A 142 -12.49 -21.60 7.94
CA ILE A 142 -11.09 -21.78 7.50
C ILE A 142 -11.05 -22.93 6.50
N LEU A 143 -10.40 -22.71 5.38
CA LEU A 143 -10.01 -23.77 4.45
C LEU A 143 -8.50 -24.02 4.63
N TYR A 144 -8.18 -25.14 5.28
CA TYR A 144 -6.80 -25.46 5.64
C TYR A 144 -6.01 -25.96 4.45
N GLY A 145 -4.66 -25.98 4.58
CA GLY A 145 -3.75 -26.32 3.51
C GLY A 145 -3.95 -27.73 2.98
N ASP A 146 -4.18 -28.69 3.86
CA ASP A 146 -4.48 -30.09 3.55
C ASP A 146 -5.91 -30.32 3.02
N GLU A 147 -6.76 -29.31 3.09
CA GLU A 147 -8.10 -29.28 2.48
C GLU A 147 -8.14 -28.50 1.16
N GLY A 148 -6.99 -28.02 0.68
CA GLY A 148 -6.86 -27.25 -0.55
C GLY A 148 -6.66 -25.74 -0.37
N GLY A 149 -6.68 -25.24 0.86
CA GLY A 149 -6.49 -23.81 1.17
C GLY A 149 -5.09 -23.29 0.81
N ALA A 150 -4.08 -24.17 0.83
CA ALA A 150 -2.70 -23.79 0.45
C ALA A 150 -2.61 -23.25 -0.98
N LEU A 151 -3.47 -23.69 -1.89
CA LEU A 151 -3.48 -23.23 -3.29
C LEU A 151 -3.90 -21.74 -3.41
N LYS A 152 -4.64 -21.24 -2.44
CA LYS A 152 -5.15 -19.87 -2.42
C LYS A 152 -4.74 -19.15 -1.12
N ASP A 153 -3.59 -19.48 -0.55
CA ASP A 153 -3.15 -18.91 0.72
C ASP A 153 -3.24 -17.38 0.70
N GLY A 154 -3.88 -16.81 1.74
CA GLY A 154 -4.11 -15.38 1.86
C GLY A 154 -5.39 -14.85 1.21
N VAL A 155 -6.16 -15.67 0.49
CA VAL A 155 -7.45 -15.25 -0.08
C VAL A 155 -8.56 -15.32 0.96
N ILE A 156 -9.35 -14.25 1.03
CA ILE A 156 -10.58 -14.13 1.79
C ILE A 156 -11.75 -14.18 0.82
N GLU A 157 -12.39 -15.33 0.67
CA GLU A 157 -13.57 -15.47 -0.17
C GLU A 157 -14.79 -14.95 0.58
N ILE A 158 -15.55 -14.04 -0.04
CA ILE A 158 -16.69 -13.35 0.56
C ILE A 158 -17.98 -13.75 -0.16
N ARG A 159 -19.03 -14.02 0.58
CA ARG A 159 -20.38 -14.25 0.07
C ARG A 159 -20.96 -12.97 -0.51
N ARG A 160 -21.46 -13.03 -1.75
CA ARG A 160 -22.16 -11.89 -2.36
C ARG A 160 -23.45 -11.54 -1.62
N GLY A 161 -23.75 -10.23 -1.58
CA GLY A 161 -25.01 -9.72 -1.02
C GLY A 161 -25.06 -9.66 0.49
N VAL A 162 -23.93 -9.84 1.16
CA VAL A 162 -23.80 -9.64 2.62
C VAL A 162 -23.42 -8.19 2.85
N ALA A 163 -24.35 -7.40 3.39
CA ALA A 163 -24.25 -5.93 3.41
C ALA A 163 -23.02 -5.40 4.16
N ASP A 164 -22.65 -6.00 5.30
CA ASP A 164 -21.50 -5.59 6.11
C ASP A 164 -20.15 -6.09 5.57
N LEU A 165 -20.15 -6.85 4.47
CA LEU A 165 -18.96 -7.41 3.82
C LEU A 165 -18.86 -6.99 2.34
N ASP A 166 -19.49 -5.89 1.95
CA ASP A 166 -19.49 -5.42 0.57
C ASP A 166 -18.18 -4.71 0.20
N LEU A 167 -17.60 -5.07 -0.95
CA LEU A 167 -16.42 -4.42 -1.52
C LEU A 167 -16.76 -3.16 -2.34
N GLY A 168 -18.06 -2.82 -2.48
CA GLY A 168 -18.53 -1.75 -3.34
C GLY A 168 -18.32 -2.09 -4.83
N ASP A 169 -17.80 -1.16 -5.59
CA ASP A 169 -17.55 -1.33 -7.04
C ASP A 169 -16.31 -2.21 -7.34
N SER A 170 -15.51 -2.56 -6.31
CA SER A 170 -14.29 -3.33 -6.48
C SER A 170 -14.58 -4.83 -6.55
N HIS A 171 -13.93 -5.53 -7.48
CA HIS A 171 -13.99 -6.99 -7.57
C HIS A 171 -13.05 -7.67 -6.58
N TYR A 172 -12.00 -6.97 -6.13
CA TYR A 172 -11.01 -7.42 -5.16
C TYR A 172 -10.43 -6.25 -4.36
N ALA A 173 -10.06 -6.53 -3.12
CA ALA A 173 -9.40 -5.55 -2.27
C ALA A 173 -8.49 -6.24 -1.24
N GLN A 174 -7.34 -5.65 -0.94
CA GLN A 174 -6.53 -6.05 0.20
C GLN A 174 -7.14 -5.46 1.46
N VAL A 175 -7.56 -6.33 2.39
CA VAL A 175 -8.38 -5.94 3.52
C VAL A 175 -7.85 -6.40 4.87
N ARG A 176 -8.39 -5.81 5.91
CA ARG A 176 -8.43 -6.30 7.28
C ARG A 176 -9.89 -6.45 7.71
N ILE A 177 -10.22 -7.55 8.38
CA ILE A 177 -11.56 -7.81 8.91
C ILE A 177 -11.41 -8.23 10.37
N LEU A 178 -11.98 -7.44 11.27
CA LEU A 178 -11.95 -7.71 12.71
C LEU A 178 -12.90 -8.87 13.05
N VAL A 179 -12.44 -9.83 13.86
CA VAL A 179 -13.16 -11.03 14.26
C VAL A 179 -13.17 -11.13 15.78
N ASP A 180 -14.36 -11.30 16.36
CA ASP A 180 -14.60 -11.41 17.82
C ASP A 180 -13.92 -10.28 18.64
N GLY A 181 -13.64 -9.13 18.02
CA GLY A 181 -13.00 -7.98 18.66
C GLY A 181 -11.55 -8.19 19.08
N THR A 182 -10.95 -9.36 18.83
CA THR A 182 -9.63 -9.75 19.34
C THR A 182 -8.63 -10.19 18.28
N HIS A 183 -9.11 -10.60 17.14
CA HIS A 183 -8.29 -11.08 16.02
C HIS A 183 -8.74 -10.44 14.72
N TYR A 184 -7.94 -10.58 13.68
CA TYR A 184 -8.29 -10.08 12.35
C TYR A 184 -7.82 -11.01 11.24
N LEU A 185 -8.59 -11.01 10.17
CA LEU A 185 -8.20 -11.57 8.88
C LEU A 185 -7.34 -10.55 8.13
N LYS A 186 -6.28 -11.02 7.53
CA LYS A 186 -5.41 -10.26 6.63
C LYS A 186 -5.35 -11.00 5.31
N GLY A 187 -5.73 -10.37 4.21
CA GLY A 187 -5.62 -11.00 2.91
C GLY A 187 -6.26 -10.21 1.78
N MET A 188 -6.37 -10.88 0.63
CA MET A 188 -7.06 -10.39 -0.55
C MET A 188 -8.52 -10.86 -0.52
N ALA A 189 -9.44 -9.93 -0.36
CA ALA A 189 -10.87 -10.20 -0.42
C ALA A 189 -11.35 -10.30 -1.87
N MET A 190 -12.12 -11.33 -2.17
CA MET A 190 -12.76 -11.57 -3.47
C MET A 190 -14.13 -12.20 -3.25
N TYR A 191 -15.08 -11.89 -4.13
CA TYR A 191 -16.38 -12.57 -4.09
C TYR A 191 -16.25 -14.02 -4.58
N SER A 192 -16.97 -14.92 -3.93
CA SER A 192 -17.12 -16.32 -4.33
C SER A 192 -18.60 -16.70 -4.38
N ASP A 193 -18.99 -17.44 -5.42
CA ASP A 193 -20.33 -17.97 -5.56
C ASP A 193 -20.41 -19.41 -5.00
N ASP A 194 -19.27 -20.02 -4.66
CA ASP A 194 -19.16 -21.37 -4.08
C ASP A 194 -18.88 -21.26 -2.57
N MET A 195 -19.85 -20.70 -1.84
CA MET A 195 -19.74 -20.51 -0.40
C MET A 195 -20.50 -21.59 0.36
N PRO A 196 -19.85 -22.23 1.35
CA PRO A 196 -20.51 -23.25 2.18
C PRO A 196 -21.65 -22.64 3.02
N ASP A 197 -22.67 -23.43 3.29
CA ASP A 197 -23.78 -23.00 4.10
C ASP A 197 -23.34 -22.49 5.48
N GLY A 198 -23.92 -21.37 5.92
CA GLY A 198 -23.65 -20.77 7.21
C GLY A 198 -22.34 -19.97 7.32
N ALA A 199 -21.49 -19.93 6.27
CA ALA A 199 -20.31 -19.11 6.24
C ALA A 199 -20.48 -17.92 5.31
N ASP A 200 -20.15 -16.73 5.77
CA ASP A 200 -20.09 -15.51 4.95
C ASP A 200 -18.66 -15.26 4.41
N ILE A 201 -17.68 -15.84 5.09
CA ILE A 201 -16.26 -15.77 4.74
C ILE A 201 -15.66 -17.18 4.72
N VAL A 202 -14.86 -17.46 3.69
CA VAL A 202 -13.90 -18.58 3.68
C VAL A 202 -12.49 -18.00 3.60
N PHE A 203 -11.69 -18.25 4.64
CA PHE A 203 -10.28 -17.84 4.65
C PHE A 203 -9.39 -19.02 4.28
N ASN A 204 -8.62 -18.86 3.23
CA ASN A 204 -7.70 -19.84 2.72
C ASN A 204 -6.33 -19.70 3.39
N THR A 205 -5.76 -20.79 3.88
CA THR A 205 -4.47 -20.81 4.58
C THR A 205 -3.63 -22.02 4.24
N ASN A 206 -2.31 -21.88 4.35
CA ASN A 206 -1.36 -22.98 4.25
C ASN A 206 -1.20 -23.79 5.56
N LYS A 207 -1.83 -23.36 6.66
CA LYS A 207 -1.82 -24.08 7.94
C LYS A 207 -2.62 -25.37 7.85
N HIS A 208 -2.22 -26.40 8.63
CA HIS A 208 -2.87 -27.71 8.62
C HIS A 208 -4.14 -27.74 9.46
N THR A 209 -5.05 -28.64 9.08
CA THR A 209 -6.25 -28.99 9.88
C THR A 209 -5.83 -29.37 11.30
N GLY A 210 -6.59 -28.87 12.28
CA GLY A 210 -6.27 -29.01 13.71
C GLY A 210 -5.59 -27.78 14.32
N THR A 211 -5.09 -26.84 13.50
CA THR A 211 -4.73 -25.52 14.01
C THR A 211 -6.00 -24.80 14.47
N PRO A 212 -6.08 -24.34 15.71
CA PRO A 212 -7.26 -23.59 16.19
C PRO A 212 -7.55 -22.39 15.29
N LYS A 213 -8.84 -22.12 15.04
CA LYS A 213 -9.26 -21.01 14.16
C LYS A 213 -8.57 -19.68 14.52
N MET A 214 -8.55 -19.34 15.82
CA MET A 214 -7.96 -18.07 16.27
C MET A 214 -6.43 -18.03 16.12
N ASP A 215 -5.75 -19.18 16.07
CA ASP A 215 -4.32 -19.24 15.79
C ASP A 215 -4.01 -19.12 14.29
N VAL A 216 -5.02 -19.33 13.43
CA VAL A 216 -4.91 -19.06 11.98
C VAL A 216 -4.99 -17.56 11.72
N LEU A 217 -5.87 -16.85 12.40
CA LEU A 217 -6.05 -15.41 12.34
C LEU A 217 -4.85 -14.69 12.99
N LYS A 218 -4.76 -13.40 12.76
CA LYS A 218 -3.78 -12.54 13.45
C LYS A 218 -4.42 -11.92 14.67
N LYS A 219 -3.73 -11.97 15.82
CA LYS A 219 -4.16 -11.25 17.02
C LYS A 219 -4.00 -9.75 16.79
N ILE A 220 -4.96 -8.93 17.25
CA ILE A 220 -4.81 -7.47 17.23
C ILE A 220 -3.59 -7.07 18.06
N GLN A 221 -2.90 -6.02 17.63
CA GLN A 221 -1.75 -5.49 18.35
C GLN A 221 -2.24 -4.63 19.52
N ASP A 222 -1.43 -4.57 20.56
CA ASP A 222 -1.65 -3.68 21.70
C ASP A 222 -1.19 -2.25 21.36
N ASP A 223 -1.64 -1.78 20.21
CA ASP A 223 -1.44 -0.43 19.69
C ASP A 223 -2.80 0.05 19.17
N PRO A 224 -3.47 0.96 19.89
CA PRO A 224 -4.80 1.44 19.51
C PRO A 224 -4.84 2.10 18.12
N ASP A 225 -3.71 2.66 17.68
CA ASP A 225 -3.62 3.36 16.40
C ASP A 225 -3.33 2.42 15.21
N ASN A 226 -2.73 1.24 15.49
CA ASN A 226 -2.39 0.24 14.48
C ASN A 226 -2.78 -1.19 14.89
N PRO A 227 -4.02 -1.45 15.33
CA PRO A 227 -4.40 -2.75 15.87
C PRO A 227 -4.24 -3.89 14.86
N PHE A 228 -4.28 -3.58 13.57
CA PHE A 228 -4.13 -4.53 12.45
C PHE A 228 -2.71 -4.58 11.87
N GLY A 229 -1.71 -4.02 12.54
CA GLY A 229 -0.35 -3.87 11.99
C GLY A 229 -0.31 -3.02 10.71
N ALA A 230 -1.34 -2.24 10.47
CA ALA A 230 -1.49 -1.32 9.34
C ALA A 230 -2.40 -0.17 9.75
N LEU A 231 -2.13 1.01 9.17
CA LEU A 231 -2.94 2.20 9.40
C LEU A 231 -4.36 1.99 8.88
N ILE A 232 -5.36 2.24 9.71
CA ILE A 232 -6.76 2.30 9.28
C ILE A 232 -6.95 3.61 8.51
N LYS A 233 -7.28 3.50 7.22
CA LYS A 233 -7.59 4.67 6.41
C LYS A 233 -9.03 5.10 6.62
N ALA A 234 -9.30 6.38 6.79
CA ALA A 234 -10.66 6.90 6.92
C ALA A 234 -11.54 6.49 5.73
N ASN A 235 -11.03 6.63 4.50
CA ASN A 235 -11.72 6.19 3.28
C ASN A 235 -11.65 4.68 3.01
N GLY A 236 -10.96 3.90 3.83
CA GLY A 236 -10.93 2.44 3.80
C GLY A 236 -12.14 1.79 4.45
N GLN A 237 -12.91 2.55 5.21
CA GLN A 237 -14.14 2.12 5.86
C GLN A 237 -15.34 2.38 4.94
N SER A 238 -16.22 1.39 4.83
CA SER A 238 -17.49 1.56 4.14
C SER A 238 -18.62 1.57 5.16
N HIS A 239 -19.74 2.21 4.81
CA HIS A 239 -20.97 2.16 5.55
C HIS A 239 -22.01 1.38 4.74
N TYR A 240 -22.95 0.78 5.42
CA TYR A 240 -24.09 0.11 4.81
C TYR A 240 -25.36 0.43 5.58
N ILE A 241 -26.49 0.26 4.94
CA ILE A 241 -27.81 0.39 5.58
C ILE A 241 -28.27 -1.00 5.99
N ASP A 242 -28.54 -1.19 7.27
CA ASP A 242 -29.06 -2.45 7.80
C ASP A 242 -30.56 -2.65 7.44
N ALA A 243 -31.11 -3.82 7.82
CA ALA A 243 -32.50 -4.15 7.53
C ALA A 243 -33.52 -3.21 8.21
N ASP A 244 -33.10 -2.50 9.26
CA ASP A 244 -33.92 -1.56 10.01
C ASP A 244 -33.77 -0.11 9.47
N GLY A 245 -32.94 0.09 8.43
CA GLY A 245 -32.69 1.39 7.81
C GLY A 245 -31.64 2.25 8.52
N ASN A 246 -30.88 1.68 9.45
CA ASN A 246 -29.81 2.39 10.14
C ASN A 246 -28.49 2.28 9.38
N GLU A 247 -27.75 3.37 9.32
CA GLU A 247 -26.39 3.38 8.81
C GLU A 247 -25.43 2.75 9.82
N LYS A 248 -24.62 1.80 9.36
CA LYS A 248 -23.62 1.07 10.16
C LYS A 248 -22.29 0.97 9.41
N LEU A 249 -21.21 0.84 10.18
CA LEU A 249 -19.89 0.57 9.64
C LEU A 249 -19.80 -0.85 9.08
N SER A 250 -19.18 -0.97 7.92
CA SER A 250 -18.77 -2.25 7.34
C SER A 250 -17.70 -2.93 8.23
N ALA A 251 -17.68 -4.26 8.19
CA ALA A 251 -16.64 -5.05 8.83
C ALA A 251 -15.29 -4.98 8.07
N ILE A 252 -15.29 -4.47 6.84
CA ILE A 252 -14.11 -4.44 5.97
C ILE A 252 -13.35 -3.12 6.14
N ASN A 253 -12.05 -3.21 6.41
CA ASN A 253 -11.12 -2.11 6.21
C ASN A 253 -10.26 -2.38 4.96
N LYS A 254 -10.40 -1.55 3.94
CA LYS A 254 -9.63 -1.64 2.70
C LYS A 254 -8.28 -0.96 2.86
N LEU A 255 -7.19 -1.66 2.59
CA LEU A 255 -5.84 -1.08 2.49
C LEU A 255 -5.54 -0.63 1.07
N LYS A 256 -5.92 -1.47 0.11
CA LYS A 256 -5.86 -1.22 -1.33
C LYS A 256 -7.06 -1.87 -1.98
N GLU A 257 -7.59 -1.25 -3.00
CA GLU A 257 -8.68 -1.79 -3.81
C GLU A 257 -8.32 -1.77 -5.29
N GLU A 258 -9.21 -2.28 -6.14
CA GLU A 258 -9.05 -2.27 -7.58
C GLU A 258 -8.69 -0.87 -8.08
N GLY A 259 -7.59 -0.75 -8.84
CA GLY A 259 -7.02 0.51 -9.32
C GLY A 259 -5.82 1.02 -8.51
N ASP A 260 -5.64 0.58 -7.27
CA ASP A 260 -4.54 1.06 -6.40
C ASP A 260 -3.16 0.46 -6.73
N TRP A 261 -3.12 -0.64 -7.50
CA TRP A 261 -1.87 -1.29 -7.92
C TRP A 261 -1.35 -0.83 -9.28
N ASP A 262 -2.05 0.07 -9.96
CA ASP A 262 -1.68 0.57 -11.29
C ASP A 262 -0.42 1.46 -11.24
N LYS A 263 0.68 0.86 -10.84
CA LYS A 263 2.01 1.48 -10.89
C LYS A 263 2.85 0.71 -11.88
N MET A 264 3.05 1.30 -13.07
CA MET A 264 4.00 0.75 -14.04
C MET A 264 5.39 0.71 -13.42
N SER A 265 6.00 -0.49 -13.34
CA SER A 265 7.42 -0.58 -13.00
C SER A 265 8.23 -0.06 -14.18
N LYS A 266 8.88 1.09 -13.99
CA LYS A 266 9.77 1.68 -15.00
C LYS A 266 11.14 0.98 -15.07
N ASN A 267 11.48 0.14 -14.08
CA ASN A 267 12.80 -0.44 -13.96
C ASN A 267 12.77 -1.95 -13.96
N LEU A 268 13.64 -2.55 -14.73
CA LEU A 268 13.92 -3.98 -14.77
C LEU A 268 15.37 -4.23 -14.33
N SER A 269 15.67 -5.39 -13.76
CA SER A 269 17.05 -5.73 -13.41
C SER A 269 17.93 -5.77 -14.68
N SER A 270 19.15 -5.23 -14.60
CA SER A 270 20.11 -5.17 -15.70
C SER A 270 20.41 -6.55 -16.30
N GLN A 271 20.28 -7.62 -15.52
CA GLN A 271 20.46 -9.01 -15.99
C GLN A 271 19.49 -9.39 -17.10
N PHE A 272 18.27 -8.90 -17.08
CA PHE A 272 17.29 -9.17 -18.13
C PHE A 272 17.53 -8.28 -19.35
N LEU A 273 17.85 -7.01 -19.12
CA LEU A 273 18.12 -6.08 -20.20
C LEU A 273 19.36 -6.54 -21.00
N SER A 274 20.43 -6.95 -20.34
CA SER A 274 21.67 -7.37 -20.97
C SER A 274 21.53 -8.57 -21.91
N LYS A 275 20.48 -9.40 -21.73
CA LYS A 275 20.17 -10.55 -22.58
C LYS A 275 19.29 -10.22 -23.79
N GLN A 276 18.87 -8.97 -23.93
CA GLN A 276 18.03 -8.54 -25.05
C GLN A 276 18.88 -8.16 -26.29
N PRO A 277 18.28 -8.10 -27.49
CA PRO A 277 18.96 -7.61 -28.67
C PRO A 277 19.50 -6.19 -28.49
N ILE A 278 20.72 -5.92 -28.91
CA ILE A 278 21.43 -4.64 -28.71
C ILE A 278 20.58 -3.43 -29.15
N GLN A 279 19.87 -3.55 -30.28
CA GLN A 279 19.00 -2.46 -30.76
C GLN A 279 17.85 -2.14 -29.79
N LEU A 280 17.30 -3.15 -29.12
CA LEU A 280 16.27 -2.96 -28.11
C LEU A 280 16.85 -2.34 -26.85
N ILE A 281 17.99 -2.84 -26.39
CA ILE A 281 18.73 -2.29 -25.23
C ILE A 281 18.99 -0.81 -25.44
N LYS A 282 19.61 -0.46 -26.59
CA LYS A 282 19.94 0.93 -26.91
C LYS A 282 18.68 1.81 -26.90
N LYS A 283 17.61 1.39 -27.57
CA LYS A 283 16.37 2.15 -27.62
C LYS A 283 15.78 2.40 -26.22
N GLN A 284 15.78 1.40 -25.33
CA GLN A 284 15.22 1.55 -23.99
C GLN A 284 16.11 2.43 -23.10
N LEU A 285 17.43 2.32 -23.23
CA LEU A 285 18.36 3.20 -22.53
C LEU A 285 18.28 4.63 -23.03
N ASP A 286 18.14 4.85 -24.34
CA ASP A 286 17.95 6.18 -24.92
C ASP A 286 16.68 6.85 -24.39
N LEU A 287 15.57 6.10 -24.23
CA LEU A 287 14.33 6.61 -23.63
C LEU A 287 14.52 6.97 -22.15
N THR A 288 15.14 6.08 -21.37
CA THR A 288 15.42 6.34 -19.94
C THR A 288 16.34 7.54 -19.77
N TYR A 289 17.35 7.69 -20.66
CA TYR A 289 18.23 8.84 -20.65
C TYR A 289 17.49 10.13 -20.98
N ALA A 290 16.60 10.09 -21.99
CA ALA A 290 15.78 11.24 -22.35
C ALA A 290 14.87 11.68 -21.20
N ASP A 291 14.14 10.73 -20.57
CA ASP A 291 13.29 11.00 -19.41
C ASP A 291 14.10 11.65 -18.26
N ALA A 292 15.27 11.09 -17.93
CA ALA A 292 16.13 11.64 -16.87
C ALA A 292 16.71 13.01 -17.24
N ALA A 293 17.06 13.23 -18.53
CA ALA A 293 17.57 14.51 -18.99
C ALA A 293 16.48 15.60 -18.95
N ASP A 294 15.24 15.24 -19.29
CA ASP A 294 14.10 16.14 -19.22
C ASP A 294 13.82 16.51 -17.75
N GLU A 295 13.76 15.53 -16.84
CA GLU A 295 13.60 15.77 -15.40
C GLU A 295 14.71 16.66 -14.84
N PHE A 296 15.97 16.36 -15.16
CA PHE A 296 17.11 17.21 -14.77
C PHE A 296 16.97 18.65 -15.29
N SER A 297 16.54 18.79 -16.55
CA SER A 297 16.30 20.09 -17.17
C SER A 297 15.16 20.86 -16.48
N GLU A 298 14.06 20.18 -16.15
CA GLU A 298 12.97 20.77 -15.39
C GLU A 298 13.43 21.25 -13.99
N ILE A 299 14.16 20.41 -13.26
CA ILE A 299 14.75 20.80 -11.97
C ILE A 299 15.68 22.01 -12.14
N CYS A 300 16.52 22.00 -13.19
CA CYS A 300 17.42 23.11 -13.48
C CYS A 300 16.69 24.40 -13.84
N SER A 301 15.49 24.33 -14.37
CA SER A 301 14.67 25.50 -14.70
C SER A 301 14.03 26.18 -13.49
N LEU A 302 13.98 25.49 -12.34
CA LEU A 302 13.38 26.02 -11.12
C LEU A 302 14.13 27.24 -10.60
N ASN A 303 13.40 28.26 -10.25
CA ASN A 303 13.94 29.54 -9.77
C ASN A 303 14.23 29.57 -8.28
N ASN A 304 13.55 28.71 -7.48
CA ASN A 304 13.78 28.63 -6.03
C ASN A 304 15.05 27.81 -5.74
N PRO A 305 16.15 28.44 -5.23
CA PRO A 305 17.42 27.75 -5.05
C PRO A 305 17.36 26.64 -3.99
N THR A 306 16.50 26.77 -2.99
CA THR A 306 16.35 25.75 -1.93
C THR A 306 15.63 24.51 -2.44
N VAL A 307 14.52 24.69 -3.16
CA VAL A 307 13.77 23.62 -3.79
C VAL A 307 14.61 22.93 -4.86
N LYS A 308 15.25 23.73 -5.72
CA LYS A 308 16.15 23.23 -6.77
C LYS A 308 17.26 22.37 -6.20
N ARG A 309 17.95 22.85 -5.15
CA ARG A 309 19.01 22.09 -4.47
C ARG A 309 18.52 20.77 -3.91
N LYS A 310 17.36 20.79 -3.25
CA LYS A 310 16.78 19.57 -2.69
C LYS A 310 16.46 18.56 -3.79
N LEU A 311 15.77 18.97 -4.85
CA LEU A 311 15.41 18.08 -5.95
C LEU A 311 16.63 17.56 -6.72
N LEU A 312 17.70 18.36 -6.85
CA LEU A 312 18.97 17.89 -7.43
C LEU A 312 19.65 16.83 -6.55
N LEU A 313 19.59 16.95 -5.24
CA LEU A 313 20.10 15.94 -4.32
C LEU A 313 19.26 14.66 -4.40
N ASP A 314 17.93 14.79 -4.38
CA ASP A 314 17.01 13.66 -4.51
C ASP A 314 17.22 12.92 -5.85
N PHE A 315 17.41 13.67 -6.95
CA PHE A 315 17.73 13.13 -8.27
C PHE A 315 19.08 12.40 -8.30
N ALA A 316 20.12 12.97 -7.66
CA ALA A 316 21.42 12.33 -7.55
C ALA A 316 21.35 11.03 -6.76
N ASP A 317 20.64 11.03 -5.60
CA ASP A 317 20.41 9.84 -4.79
C ASP A 317 19.64 8.76 -5.57
N GLU A 318 18.70 9.15 -6.42
CA GLU A 318 17.94 8.23 -7.28
C GLU A 318 18.83 7.61 -8.36
N CYS A 319 19.70 8.39 -8.98
CA CYS A 319 20.71 7.90 -9.92
C CYS A 319 21.69 6.93 -9.26
N ASP A 320 22.20 7.27 -8.08
CA ASP A 320 23.11 6.41 -7.32
C ASP A 320 22.42 5.12 -6.87
N SER A 321 21.18 5.20 -6.40
CA SER A 321 20.37 4.03 -6.06
C SER A 321 20.13 3.14 -7.27
N ALA A 322 19.85 3.70 -8.44
CA ALA A 322 19.69 2.95 -9.68
C ALA A 322 20.97 2.21 -10.07
N ALA A 323 22.13 2.84 -9.91
CA ALA A 323 23.43 2.24 -10.19
C ALA A 323 23.77 1.10 -9.21
N VAL A 324 23.57 1.32 -7.91
CA VAL A 324 23.86 0.32 -6.85
C VAL A 324 22.94 -0.89 -6.98
N HIS A 325 21.66 -0.68 -7.24
CA HIS A 325 20.68 -1.76 -7.37
C HIS A 325 20.64 -2.36 -8.79
N LEU A 326 21.54 -1.98 -9.67
CA LEU A 326 21.59 -2.43 -11.06
C LEU A 326 20.23 -2.28 -11.77
N LYS A 327 19.51 -1.23 -11.48
CA LYS A 327 18.23 -0.92 -12.13
C LYS A 327 18.50 -0.54 -13.58
N ALA A 328 17.69 -1.10 -14.46
CA ALA A 328 17.76 -0.82 -15.90
C ALA A 328 16.41 -0.32 -16.41
N ALA A 329 16.39 0.15 -17.65
CA ALA A 329 15.16 0.58 -18.31
C ALA A 329 14.13 -0.55 -18.38
N ALA A 330 12.86 -0.19 -18.29
CA ALA A 330 11.76 -1.11 -18.47
C ALA A 330 11.73 -1.72 -19.88
N LEU A 331 11.29 -2.96 -20.00
CA LEU A 331 11.00 -3.56 -21.30
C LEU A 331 9.66 -3.00 -21.83
N PRO A 332 9.49 -2.98 -23.16
CA PRO A 332 8.26 -2.47 -23.75
C PRO A 332 7.01 -3.16 -23.22
N ARG A 333 6.01 -2.37 -22.81
CA ARG A 333 4.72 -2.84 -22.30
C ARG A 333 4.79 -3.72 -21.04
N GLN A 334 5.91 -3.69 -20.30
CA GLN A 334 5.91 -4.30 -18.97
C GLN A 334 5.02 -3.52 -18.01
N SER A 335 4.37 -4.24 -17.10
CA SER A 335 3.59 -3.65 -16.02
C SER A 335 3.72 -4.46 -14.73
N THR A 336 3.59 -3.79 -13.59
CA THR A 336 3.49 -4.47 -12.30
C THR A 336 2.02 -4.63 -11.97
N GLN A 337 1.60 -5.86 -11.66
CA GLN A 337 0.20 -6.19 -11.40
C GLN A 337 0.10 -7.16 -10.22
N VAL A 338 -0.98 -7.05 -9.44
CA VAL A 338 -1.26 -8.01 -8.37
C VAL A 338 -1.75 -9.33 -8.98
N ILE A 339 -1.37 -10.44 -8.37
CA ILE A 339 -1.84 -11.77 -8.79
C ILE A 339 -3.11 -12.17 -8.04
N LEU A 340 -4.06 -12.73 -8.77
CA LEU A 340 -5.34 -13.21 -8.24
C LEU A 340 -5.58 -14.67 -8.68
N PRO A 341 -6.10 -15.53 -7.81
CA PRO A 341 -6.30 -16.94 -8.14
C PRO A 341 -7.58 -17.15 -8.97
N LEU A 342 -7.44 -17.88 -10.06
CA LEU A 342 -8.54 -18.29 -10.94
C LEU A 342 -8.41 -19.77 -11.28
N ASN A 343 -9.14 -20.63 -10.58
CA ASN A 343 -9.13 -22.07 -10.83
C ASN A 343 -9.60 -22.44 -12.24
N ALA A 344 -10.43 -21.60 -12.86
CA ALA A 344 -10.92 -21.79 -14.22
C ALA A 344 -9.89 -21.52 -15.32
N MET A 345 -8.72 -20.92 -14.97
CA MET A 345 -7.60 -20.75 -15.89
C MET A 345 -6.76 -22.03 -15.94
N LYS A 346 -6.24 -22.37 -17.13
CA LYS A 346 -5.25 -23.44 -17.25
C LYS A 346 -3.89 -22.95 -16.71
N GLU A 347 -3.03 -23.88 -16.31
CA GLU A 347 -1.66 -23.59 -15.85
C GLU A 347 -0.77 -22.92 -16.92
N THR A 348 -1.21 -22.94 -18.18
CA THR A 348 -0.53 -22.31 -19.33
C THR A 348 -1.17 -21.00 -19.76
N GLU A 349 -2.22 -20.57 -19.10
CA GLU A 349 -3.02 -19.38 -19.47
C GLU A 349 -3.02 -18.33 -18.35
N ILE A 350 -3.27 -17.09 -18.75
CA ILE A 350 -3.41 -15.93 -17.85
C ILE A 350 -4.54 -15.05 -18.34
N PHE A 351 -5.36 -14.54 -17.40
CA PHE A 351 -6.27 -13.45 -17.66
C PHE A 351 -5.55 -12.13 -17.43
N ALA A 352 -5.33 -11.36 -18.47
CA ALA A 352 -4.54 -10.11 -18.43
C ALA A 352 -5.06 -9.09 -19.44
N PRO A 353 -6.11 -8.32 -19.13
CA PRO A 353 -6.78 -7.42 -20.08
C PRO A 353 -5.89 -6.32 -20.67
N ASN A 354 -4.79 -5.96 -20.03
CA ASN A 354 -3.80 -5.02 -20.57
C ASN A 354 -3.05 -5.56 -21.80
N TYR A 355 -3.17 -6.85 -22.09
CA TYR A 355 -2.48 -7.54 -23.17
C TYR A 355 -3.47 -8.14 -24.16
N ARG A 356 -3.01 -8.42 -25.37
CA ARG A 356 -3.89 -8.96 -26.42
C ARG A 356 -4.19 -10.44 -26.14
N ASP A 357 -5.44 -10.82 -26.43
CA ASP A 357 -5.81 -12.25 -26.38
C ASP A 357 -4.90 -13.10 -27.28
N GLY A 358 -4.40 -14.22 -26.76
CA GLY A 358 -3.43 -15.06 -27.43
C GLY A 358 -1.96 -14.59 -27.37
N GLU A 359 -1.68 -13.43 -26.81
CA GLU A 359 -0.31 -12.95 -26.63
C GLU A 359 0.41 -13.76 -25.56
N LYS A 360 1.72 -13.96 -25.73
CA LYS A 360 2.56 -14.63 -24.72
C LYS A 360 3.17 -13.60 -23.79
N VAL A 361 3.08 -13.86 -22.50
CA VAL A 361 3.68 -13.06 -21.44
C VAL A 361 4.47 -13.93 -20.49
N VAL A 362 5.47 -13.36 -19.82
CA VAL A 362 6.13 -13.98 -18.68
C VAL A 362 5.82 -13.20 -17.42
N LEU A 363 5.75 -13.92 -16.31
CA LEU A 363 5.59 -13.34 -14.99
C LEU A 363 6.91 -13.43 -14.22
N MET A 364 7.26 -12.37 -13.52
CA MET A 364 8.44 -12.33 -12.65
C MET A 364 8.10 -11.69 -11.31
N ARG A 365 8.41 -12.41 -10.23
CA ARG A 365 8.41 -11.88 -8.87
C ARG A 365 9.85 -11.76 -8.39
N TYR A 366 10.19 -10.66 -7.76
CA TYR A 366 11.51 -10.44 -7.19
C TYR A 366 11.50 -10.68 -5.67
N PRO A 367 12.58 -11.27 -5.11
CA PRO A 367 13.69 -11.92 -5.81
C PRO A 367 13.30 -13.28 -6.41
N HIS A 368 14.01 -13.76 -7.44
CA HIS A 368 13.78 -15.10 -8.01
C HIS A 368 15.12 -15.84 -8.17
N GLY A 369 15.07 -17.19 -8.07
CA GLY A 369 16.25 -18.05 -8.13
C GLY A 369 16.75 -18.36 -9.56
N GLY A 370 15.89 -18.22 -10.58
CA GLY A 370 16.28 -18.52 -11.95
C GLY A 370 15.13 -18.54 -12.96
N THR A 371 15.43 -19.02 -14.16
CA THR A 371 14.48 -19.06 -15.29
C THR A 371 13.33 -20.05 -15.06
N PHE A 372 13.48 -20.97 -14.14
CA PHE A 372 12.44 -21.94 -13.73
C PHE A 372 11.33 -21.29 -12.90
N GLU A 373 11.59 -20.12 -12.30
CA GLU A 373 10.62 -19.31 -11.59
C GLU A 373 10.01 -18.17 -12.44
N ILE A 374 10.17 -18.26 -13.76
CA ILE A 374 9.61 -17.31 -14.73
C ILE A 374 8.64 -18.06 -15.65
N PRO A 375 7.38 -18.27 -15.25
CA PRO A 375 6.40 -18.93 -16.11
C PRO A 375 6.08 -18.10 -17.35
N GLU A 376 6.06 -18.74 -18.52
CA GLU A 376 5.52 -18.18 -19.76
C GLU A 376 4.07 -18.65 -19.92
N LEU A 377 3.15 -17.71 -20.10
CA LEU A 377 1.72 -17.95 -20.17
C LEU A 377 1.13 -17.31 -21.43
N THR A 378 0.02 -17.88 -21.90
CA THR A 378 -0.75 -17.31 -23.01
C THR A 378 -1.96 -16.56 -22.48
N VAL A 379 -2.15 -15.34 -22.93
CA VAL A 379 -3.27 -14.48 -22.52
C VAL A 379 -4.59 -15.06 -23.06
N ASN A 380 -5.54 -15.30 -22.16
CA ASN A 380 -6.90 -15.71 -22.44
C ASN A 380 -7.91 -14.79 -21.76
N ASN A 381 -8.26 -13.70 -22.43
CA ASN A 381 -9.19 -12.70 -21.91
C ASN A 381 -10.65 -13.05 -22.20
N LYS A 382 -10.91 -14.21 -22.84
CA LYS A 382 -12.26 -14.70 -23.16
C LYS A 382 -12.80 -15.70 -22.16
N ASN A 383 -12.03 -16.05 -21.14
CA ASN A 383 -12.48 -16.97 -20.10
C ASN A 383 -13.71 -16.36 -19.36
N PRO A 384 -14.89 -17.00 -19.42
CA PRO A 384 -16.11 -16.39 -18.86
C PRO A 384 -16.06 -16.22 -17.35
N THR A 385 -15.44 -17.18 -16.64
CA THR A 385 -15.28 -17.13 -15.18
C THR A 385 -14.35 -15.99 -14.79
N ALA A 386 -13.23 -15.81 -15.50
CA ALA A 386 -12.32 -14.70 -15.25
C ALA A 386 -13.01 -13.34 -15.43
N VAL A 387 -13.79 -13.19 -16.50
CA VAL A 387 -14.56 -11.99 -16.77
C VAL A 387 -15.63 -11.74 -15.71
N SER A 388 -16.29 -12.79 -15.22
CA SER A 388 -17.32 -12.66 -14.17
C SER A 388 -16.73 -12.28 -12.81
N VAL A 389 -15.58 -12.86 -12.47
CA VAL A 389 -14.95 -12.69 -11.14
C VAL A 389 -14.15 -11.39 -11.05
N LEU A 390 -13.39 -11.04 -12.09
CA LEU A 390 -12.44 -9.93 -12.07
C LEU A 390 -12.88 -8.71 -12.89
N GLY A 391 -13.90 -8.87 -13.74
CA GLY A 391 -14.30 -7.80 -14.66
C GLY A 391 -13.46 -7.75 -15.94
N LYS A 392 -13.98 -7.11 -16.97
CA LYS A 392 -13.32 -7.01 -18.30
C LYS A 392 -12.21 -5.98 -18.37
N ASN A 393 -12.22 -4.98 -17.48
CA ASN A 393 -11.46 -3.75 -17.63
C ASN A 393 -10.41 -3.57 -16.54
N ILE A 394 -10.09 -4.61 -15.78
CA ILE A 394 -9.04 -4.52 -14.76
C ILE A 394 -7.70 -4.17 -15.40
N ARG A 395 -6.93 -3.28 -14.75
CA ARG A 395 -5.64 -2.80 -15.27
C ARG A 395 -4.45 -3.12 -14.39
N ASP A 396 -4.69 -3.32 -13.11
CA ASP A 396 -3.67 -3.47 -12.08
C ASP A 396 -3.58 -4.88 -11.50
N ALA A 397 -4.34 -5.84 -12.04
CA ALA A 397 -4.32 -7.23 -11.63
C ALA A 397 -4.27 -8.21 -12.81
N VAL A 398 -3.80 -9.41 -12.55
CA VAL A 398 -3.86 -10.57 -13.44
C VAL A 398 -4.44 -11.78 -12.72
N GLY A 399 -5.23 -12.56 -13.46
CA GLY A 399 -5.79 -13.81 -12.96
C GLY A 399 -4.99 -15.00 -13.46
N ILE A 400 -4.50 -15.85 -12.56
CA ILE A 400 -3.70 -17.05 -12.86
C ILE A 400 -4.26 -18.29 -12.18
N ASN A 401 -3.97 -19.45 -12.74
CA ASN A 401 -4.20 -20.69 -12.00
C ASN A 401 -3.31 -20.70 -10.75
N PRO A 402 -3.83 -21.09 -9.57
CA PRO A 402 -3.07 -21.11 -8.33
C PRO A 402 -1.73 -21.86 -8.41
N LYS A 403 -1.66 -22.94 -9.18
CA LYS A 403 -0.40 -23.68 -9.38
C LYS A 403 0.69 -22.90 -10.10
N VAL A 404 0.33 -21.82 -10.81
CA VAL A 404 1.33 -20.94 -11.43
C VAL A 404 2.05 -20.12 -10.35
N ALA A 405 1.36 -19.75 -9.26
CA ALA A 405 1.97 -19.03 -8.14
C ALA A 405 3.09 -19.84 -7.46
N GLU A 406 2.99 -21.16 -7.40
CA GLU A 406 4.05 -22.06 -6.89
C GLU A 406 5.40 -21.88 -7.63
N ARG A 407 5.37 -21.41 -8.88
CA ARG A 407 6.53 -21.11 -9.72
C ARG A 407 7.03 -19.67 -9.61
N LEU A 408 6.42 -18.85 -8.77
CA LEU A 408 6.72 -17.44 -8.64
C LEU A 408 7.45 -17.13 -7.33
N SER A 409 8.47 -17.93 -7.00
CA SER A 409 9.33 -17.66 -5.83
C SER A 409 8.56 -17.54 -4.51
N GLY A 410 7.65 -18.48 -4.26
CA GLY A 410 6.84 -18.50 -3.03
C GLY A 410 5.80 -17.41 -2.97
N ALA A 411 5.26 -16.98 -4.12
CA ALA A 411 4.16 -16.02 -4.18
C ALA A 411 2.90 -16.61 -3.53
N ASP A 412 2.21 -15.76 -2.77
CA ASP A 412 0.87 -16.01 -2.26
C ASP A 412 -0.13 -14.96 -2.78
N PHE A 413 -1.40 -15.12 -2.40
CA PHE A 413 -2.45 -14.25 -2.90
C PHE A 413 -2.92 -13.20 -1.86
N ASP A 414 -2.05 -12.81 -0.94
CA ASP A 414 -2.37 -11.78 0.06
C ASP A 414 -2.11 -10.34 -0.43
N GLY A 415 -1.77 -10.16 -1.68
CA GLY A 415 -1.46 -8.90 -2.33
C GLY A 415 -0.11 -8.88 -3.06
N ASP A 416 0.48 -10.05 -3.30
CA ASP A 416 1.74 -10.21 -4.03
C ASP A 416 1.63 -9.70 -5.46
N GLN A 417 2.70 -9.06 -5.92
CA GLN A 417 2.79 -8.44 -7.23
C GLN A 417 3.83 -9.13 -8.11
N VAL A 418 3.55 -9.16 -9.39
CA VAL A 418 4.47 -9.64 -10.42
C VAL A 418 4.69 -8.58 -11.49
N VAL A 419 5.87 -8.63 -12.10
CA VAL A 419 6.11 -7.90 -13.35
C VAL A 419 5.65 -8.77 -14.50
N VAL A 420 4.73 -8.26 -15.29
CA VAL A 420 4.21 -8.92 -16.51
C VAL A 420 4.91 -8.33 -17.72
N ILE A 421 5.52 -9.18 -18.54
CA ILE A 421 6.29 -8.75 -19.72
C ILE A 421 5.84 -9.55 -20.94
N PRO A 422 5.35 -8.88 -22.00
CA PRO A 422 5.03 -9.56 -23.24
C PRO A 422 6.30 -10.04 -23.97
N THR A 423 6.34 -11.31 -24.37
CA THR A 423 7.48 -11.94 -25.03
C THR A 423 7.34 -11.99 -26.55
N GLY A 424 6.24 -11.49 -27.09
CA GLY A 424 6.00 -11.41 -28.54
C GLY A 424 6.97 -10.46 -29.25
N GLY A 425 7.51 -10.89 -30.39
CA GLY A 425 8.34 -10.05 -31.25
C GLY A 425 9.80 -9.93 -30.82
N ARG A 426 10.23 -8.76 -30.31
CA ARG A 426 11.64 -8.45 -30.04
C ARG A 426 12.13 -8.83 -28.65
N VAL A 427 11.23 -8.93 -27.69
CA VAL A 427 11.58 -9.26 -26.30
C VAL A 427 11.77 -10.78 -26.18
N LYS A 428 12.93 -11.20 -25.67
CA LYS A 428 13.26 -12.60 -25.45
C LYS A 428 13.63 -12.81 -23.99
N ILE A 429 12.75 -13.46 -23.25
CA ILE A 429 13.02 -13.90 -21.87
C ILE A 429 12.97 -15.41 -21.86
N GLN A 430 14.01 -16.04 -21.33
CA GLN A 430 14.08 -17.47 -21.23
C GLN A 430 13.26 -17.94 -20.03
N SER A 431 12.28 -18.80 -20.28
CA SER A 431 11.56 -19.58 -19.28
C SER A 431 11.96 -21.04 -19.41
N THR A 432 12.11 -21.71 -18.29
CA THR A 432 12.36 -23.17 -18.26
C THR A 432 11.28 -23.84 -17.42
N PRO A 433 11.01 -25.13 -17.63
CA PRO A 433 10.10 -25.88 -16.77
C PRO A 433 10.48 -25.76 -15.30
N ALA A 434 9.50 -25.91 -14.41
CA ALA A 434 9.74 -25.96 -12.96
C ALA A 434 10.75 -27.07 -12.64
N LEU A 435 11.59 -26.83 -11.65
CA LEU A 435 12.51 -27.85 -11.15
C LEU A 435 11.69 -28.96 -10.50
N LYS A 436 11.96 -30.20 -10.90
CA LYS A 436 11.38 -31.38 -10.26
C LYS A 436 12.11 -31.59 -8.93
N ASP A 437 11.33 -31.90 -7.91
CA ASP A 437 11.85 -32.27 -6.56
C ASP A 437 12.45 -31.12 -5.69
N LEU A 438 12.24 -29.86 -6.04
CA LEU A 438 12.44 -28.75 -5.11
C LEU A 438 11.08 -28.37 -4.53
N LYS A 439 10.80 -28.88 -3.34
CA LYS A 439 9.70 -28.43 -2.48
C LYS A 439 10.23 -27.50 -1.41
#